data_f2123142277ee61682fe0a377994d2e4
#
_entry.id   f2123142277ee61682fe0a377994d2e4
#
_cell.length_a   1.000
_cell.length_b   1.000
_cell.length_c   1.000
_cell.angle_alpha   90.00
_cell.angle_beta   90.00
_cell.angle_gamma   90.00
#
_symmetry.space_group_name_H-M   'P 1'
#
loop_
_entity.id
_entity.type
_entity.pdbx_description
1 polymer ?
#
loop_
_entity_poly.entity_id
_entity_poly.type
_entity_poly.pdbx_seq_one_letter_code
_entity_poly.pdbx_strand_id
1 'polypeptide(L)'
;TIMARILIVDDSKTSRKFLRNMLEQAGHEIVAEAVDGAEGVEKFKIYRPDITSMDITMPKLGGIDAVKEIIDDDPDAKVIMVTAAGQKANMIEALKMGAADFIQKPFEMDVIVNTVEKVMEE
;
A
#
# COMPACT_ATOMS: atom_id res chain seq x y z
N THR A 1 16.09 -3.15 12.97
CA THR A 1 14.75 -2.84 12.45
C THR A 1 14.78 -1.50 11.72
N ILE A 2 14.30 -1.48 10.49
CA ILE A 2 14.31 -0.29 9.64
C ILE A 2 12.96 0.40 9.76
N MET A 3 12.97 1.70 10.06
CA MET A 3 11.76 2.52 10.05
C MET A 3 11.45 2.91 8.60
N ALA A 4 10.25 2.59 8.13
CA ALA A 4 9.78 2.95 6.80
C ALA A 4 8.85 4.16 6.88
N ARG A 5 8.90 5.01 5.86
CA ARG A 5 7.95 6.10 5.64
C ARG A 5 6.85 5.55 4.71
N ILE A 6 5.62 5.56 5.18
CA ILE A 6 4.53 4.84 4.51
C ILE A 6 3.38 5.78 4.16
N LEU A 7 2.89 5.64 2.92
CA LEU A 7 1.64 6.24 2.45
C LEU A 7 0.57 5.16 2.46
N ILE A 8 -0.58 5.44 3.08
CA ILE A 8 -1.73 4.53 3.11
C ILE A 8 -2.82 5.03 2.17
N VAL A 9 -3.20 4.21 1.19
CA VAL A 9 -4.26 4.52 0.23
C VAL A 9 -5.40 3.52 0.37
N ASP A 10 -6.53 3.97 0.90
CA ASP A 10 -7.71 3.15 1.13
C ASP A 10 -8.91 4.07 1.29
N ASP A 11 -10.04 3.77 0.67
CA ASP A 11 -11.25 4.59 0.77
C ASP A 11 -11.97 4.42 2.11
N SER A 12 -11.67 3.37 2.87
CA SER A 12 -12.25 3.10 4.18
C SER A 12 -11.46 3.77 5.29
N LYS A 13 -12.07 4.75 5.95
CA LYS A 13 -11.48 5.42 7.10
C LYS A 13 -11.11 4.44 8.21
N THR A 14 -11.97 3.45 8.45
CA THR A 14 -11.73 2.42 9.48
C THR A 14 -10.50 1.58 9.14
N SER A 15 -10.39 1.13 7.89
CA SER A 15 -9.24 0.35 7.45
C SER A 15 -7.94 1.16 7.55
N ARG A 16 -7.96 2.44 7.13
CA ARG A 16 -6.79 3.31 7.25
C ARG A 16 -6.36 3.45 8.71
N LYS A 17 -7.32 3.63 9.61
CA LYS A 17 -7.02 3.78 11.04
C LYS A 17 -6.38 2.52 11.63
N PHE A 18 -6.93 1.35 11.32
CA PHE A 18 -6.38 0.07 11.78
C PHE A 18 -4.95 -0.14 11.28
N LEU A 19 -4.76 0.04 9.99
CA LEU A 19 -3.44 -0.16 9.38
C LEU A 19 -2.42 0.85 9.92
N ARG A 20 -2.83 2.10 10.02
CA ARG A 20 -1.98 3.15 10.60
C ARG A 20 -1.54 2.80 12.02
N ASN A 21 -2.48 2.40 12.89
CA ASN A 21 -2.15 2.05 14.26
C ASN A 21 -1.17 0.89 14.33
N MET A 22 -1.37 -0.14 13.52
CA MET A 22 -0.47 -1.30 13.49
C MET A 22 0.93 -0.93 13.00
N LEU A 23 1.02 -0.12 11.95
CA LEU A 23 2.30 0.30 11.39
C LEU A 23 3.06 1.23 12.34
N GLU A 24 2.36 2.16 12.98
CA GLU A 24 2.97 3.05 13.98
C GLU A 24 3.45 2.25 15.20
N GLN A 25 2.69 1.27 15.63
CA GLN A 25 3.06 0.37 16.72
C GLN A 25 4.34 -0.42 16.38
N ALA A 26 4.51 -0.77 15.11
CA ALA A 26 5.70 -1.46 14.63
C ALA A 26 6.92 -0.53 14.44
N GLY A 27 6.77 0.78 14.69
CA GLY A 27 7.86 1.74 14.59
C GLY A 27 7.99 2.45 13.26
N HIS A 28 6.97 2.36 12.39
CA HIS A 28 6.98 3.04 11.09
C HIS A 28 6.28 4.39 11.17
N GLU A 29 6.61 5.27 10.22
CA GLU A 29 6.03 6.60 10.13
C GLU A 29 5.00 6.63 8.99
N ILE A 30 3.79 7.11 9.27
CA ILE A 30 2.77 7.33 8.24
C ILE A 30 2.90 8.78 7.77
N VAL A 31 3.40 8.97 6.55
CA VAL A 31 3.64 10.30 6.01
C VAL A 31 2.40 10.94 5.41
N ALA A 32 1.45 10.13 4.96
CA ALA A 32 0.20 10.63 4.39
C ALA A 32 -0.83 9.51 4.28
N GLU A 33 -2.10 9.91 4.12
CA GLU A 33 -3.20 9.00 3.80
C GLU A 33 -3.93 9.55 2.58
N ALA A 34 -4.47 8.66 1.76
CA ALA A 34 -5.26 9.00 0.59
C ALA A 34 -6.53 8.15 0.57
N VAL A 35 -7.60 8.69 0.00
CA VAL A 35 -8.93 8.08 0.01
C VAL A 35 -9.31 7.40 -1.31
N ASP A 36 -8.53 7.60 -2.35
CA ASP A 36 -8.72 6.95 -3.65
C ASP A 36 -7.39 6.86 -4.41
N GLY A 37 -7.41 6.17 -5.55
CA GLY A 37 -6.20 5.95 -6.32
C GLY A 37 -5.59 7.23 -6.89
N ALA A 38 -6.42 8.18 -7.33
CA ALA A 38 -5.94 9.44 -7.88
C ALA A 38 -5.18 10.25 -6.82
N GLU A 39 -5.77 10.38 -5.63
CA GLU A 39 -5.11 11.04 -4.50
C GLU A 39 -3.86 10.29 -4.06
N GLY A 40 -3.89 8.96 -4.12
CA GLY A 40 -2.74 8.11 -3.81
C GLY A 40 -1.55 8.40 -4.72
N VAL A 41 -1.78 8.47 -6.02
CA VAL A 41 -0.73 8.80 -7.00
C VAL A 41 -0.18 10.21 -6.75
N GLU A 42 -1.06 11.19 -6.52
CA GLU A 42 -0.66 12.56 -6.23
C GLU A 42 0.22 12.63 -4.97
N LYS A 43 -0.21 12.00 -3.88
CA LYS A 43 0.54 12.01 -2.63
C LYS A 43 1.82 11.21 -2.71
N PHE A 44 1.86 10.14 -3.50
CA PHE A 44 3.10 9.44 -3.78
C PHE A 44 4.16 10.40 -4.37
N LYS A 45 3.77 11.20 -5.34
CA LYS A 45 4.68 12.14 -6.00
C LYS A 45 5.17 13.24 -5.05
N ILE A 46 4.30 13.69 -4.14
CA ILE A 46 4.62 14.74 -3.17
C ILE A 46 5.53 14.22 -2.06
N TYR A 47 5.16 13.10 -1.44
CA TYR A 47 5.81 12.61 -0.22
C TYR A 47 6.94 11.62 -0.47
N ARG A 48 6.98 10.98 -1.63
CA ARG A 48 8.00 9.96 -1.95
C ARG A 48 8.22 8.98 -0.81
N PRO A 49 7.17 8.21 -0.42
CA PRO A 49 7.29 7.26 0.68
C PRO A 49 8.22 6.10 0.32
N ASP A 50 8.72 5.40 1.34
CA ASP A 50 9.47 4.15 1.14
C ASP A 50 8.53 3.03 0.69
N ILE A 51 7.32 3.00 1.24
CA ILE A 51 6.30 2.01 0.90
C ILE A 51 4.95 2.71 0.73
N THR A 52 4.18 2.27 -0.25
CA THR A 52 2.77 2.67 -0.43
C THR A 52 1.89 1.44 -0.22
N SER A 53 0.96 1.53 0.72
CA SER A 53 -0.10 0.52 0.90
C SER A 53 -1.28 0.93 0.03
N MET A 54 -1.71 0.06 -0.87
CA MET A 54 -2.72 0.37 -1.89
C MET A 54 -3.86 -0.64 -1.86
N ASP A 55 -5.06 -0.18 -1.49
CA ASP A 55 -6.27 -1.00 -1.59
C ASP A 55 -6.59 -1.25 -3.08
N ILE A 56 -7.10 -2.44 -3.39
CA ILE A 56 -7.40 -2.80 -4.78
C ILE A 56 -8.64 -2.07 -5.28
N THR A 57 -9.73 -2.09 -4.52
CA THR A 57 -11.02 -1.54 -4.96
C THR A 57 -11.30 -0.20 -4.33
N MET A 58 -11.28 0.86 -5.14
CA MET A 58 -11.52 2.22 -4.69
C MET A 58 -12.25 3.01 -5.78
N PRO A 59 -13.00 4.07 -5.41
CA PRO A 59 -13.61 4.95 -6.41
C PRO A 59 -12.56 5.81 -7.14
N LYS A 60 -12.96 6.43 -8.22
CA LYS A 60 -12.17 7.29 -9.11
C LYS A 60 -11.09 6.51 -9.85
N LEU A 61 -9.96 6.26 -9.21
CA LEU A 61 -8.90 5.44 -9.78
C LEU A 61 -8.72 4.20 -8.88
N GLY A 62 -8.89 3.01 -9.43
CA GLY A 62 -8.71 1.76 -8.71
C GLY A 62 -7.24 1.50 -8.39
N GLY A 63 -7.00 0.57 -7.45
CA GLY A 63 -5.65 0.28 -6.97
C GLY A 63 -4.70 -0.23 -8.04
N ILE A 64 -5.17 -1.04 -8.97
CA ILE A 64 -4.32 -1.57 -10.06
C ILE A 64 -3.84 -0.45 -10.98
N ASP A 65 -4.74 0.44 -11.37
CA ASP A 65 -4.39 1.58 -12.22
C ASP A 65 -3.47 2.56 -11.49
N ALA A 66 -3.70 2.74 -10.19
CA ALA A 66 -2.83 3.57 -9.35
C ALA A 66 -1.41 3.01 -9.26
N VAL A 67 -1.28 1.69 -9.07
CA VAL A 67 0.03 1.02 -9.05
C VAL A 67 0.75 1.24 -10.38
N LYS A 68 0.05 1.07 -11.48
CA LYS A 68 0.63 1.28 -12.82
C LYS A 68 1.19 2.70 -12.95
N GLU A 69 0.44 3.71 -12.54
CA GLU A 69 0.89 5.09 -12.62
C GLU A 69 2.09 5.36 -11.70
N ILE A 70 2.09 4.78 -10.50
CA ILE A 70 3.21 4.93 -9.56
C ILE A 70 4.47 4.28 -10.12
N ILE A 71 4.37 3.06 -10.63
CA ILE A 71 5.53 2.33 -11.19
C ILE A 71 6.04 3.00 -12.47
N ASP A 72 5.15 3.56 -13.30
CA ASP A 72 5.56 4.32 -14.47
C ASP A 72 6.35 5.57 -14.08
N ASP A 73 5.98 6.23 -12.97
CA ASP A 73 6.69 7.40 -12.46
C ASP A 73 8.02 7.03 -11.78
N ASP A 74 8.02 5.91 -11.04
CA ASP A 74 9.19 5.42 -10.32
C ASP A 74 9.21 3.88 -10.34
N PRO A 75 10.00 3.28 -11.26
CA PRO A 75 10.07 1.82 -11.36
C PRO A 75 10.58 1.11 -10.10
N ASP A 76 11.24 1.82 -9.20
CA ASP A 76 11.74 1.27 -7.93
C ASP A 76 10.76 1.43 -6.78
N ALA A 77 9.60 2.04 -7.02
CA ALA A 77 8.59 2.24 -5.99
C ALA A 77 8.11 0.90 -5.42
N LYS A 78 7.96 0.86 -4.10
CA LYS A 78 7.51 -0.34 -3.39
C LYS A 78 6.05 -0.16 -3.00
N VAL A 79 5.17 -0.95 -3.62
CA VAL A 79 3.74 -0.91 -3.35
C VAL A 79 3.31 -2.26 -2.79
N ILE A 80 2.66 -2.23 -1.63
CA ILE A 80 2.04 -3.41 -1.03
C ILE A 80 0.53 -3.29 -1.28
N MET A 81 -0.03 -4.27 -1.99
CA MET A 81 -1.47 -4.30 -2.25
C MET A 81 -2.22 -4.76 -1.00
N VAL A 82 -3.39 -4.18 -0.79
CA VAL A 82 -4.31 -4.64 0.28
C VAL A 82 -5.50 -5.29 -0.40
N THR A 83 -5.73 -6.57 -0.08
CA THR A 83 -6.73 -7.40 -0.74
C THR A 83 -7.79 -7.89 0.22
N ALA A 84 -8.99 -8.17 -0.31
CA ALA A 84 -10.06 -8.86 0.41
C ALA A 84 -10.28 -10.23 -0.22
N ALA A 85 -11.08 -11.07 0.42
CA ALA A 85 -11.45 -12.37 -0.14
C ALA A 85 -12.09 -12.18 -1.52
N GLY A 86 -11.75 -13.05 -2.47
CA GLY A 86 -12.31 -13.01 -3.82
C GLY A 86 -11.56 -12.09 -4.80
N GLN A 87 -10.46 -11.48 -4.39
CA GLN A 87 -9.68 -10.56 -5.24
C GLN A 87 -8.37 -11.15 -5.76
N LYS A 88 -8.26 -12.47 -5.81
CA LYS A 88 -7.03 -13.14 -6.23
C LYS A 88 -6.57 -12.75 -7.62
N ALA A 89 -7.48 -12.68 -8.59
CA ALA A 89 -7.15 -12.32 -9.96
C ALA A 89 -6.61 -10.89 -10.04
N ASN A 90 -7.22 -9.96 -9.30
CA ASN A 90 -6.78 -8.57 -9.23
C ASN A 90 -5.41 -8.45 -8.57
N MET A 91 -5.17 -9.24 -7.54
CA MET A 91 -3.87 -9.29 -6.87
C MET A 91 -2.77 -9.74 -7.81
N ILE A 92 -3.02 -10.81 -8.57
CA ILE A 92 -2.04 -11.32 -9.56
C ILE A 92 -1.75 -10.25 -10.62
N GLU A 93 -2.77 -9.56 -11.10
CA GLU A 93 -2.60 -8.47 -12.06
C GLU A 93 -1.75 -7.35 -11.48
N ALA A 94 -2.00 -6.95 -10.23
CA ALA A 94 -1.21 -5.91 -9.56
C ALA A 94 0.26 -6.31 -9.42
N LEU A 95 0.54 -7.56 -9.08
CA LEU A 95 1.91 -8.07 -8.99
C LEU A 95 2.60 -8.00 -10.35
N LYS A 96 1.88 -8.33 -11.43
CA LYS A 96 2.42 -8.22 -12.80
C LYS A 96 2.69 -6.77 -13.19
N MET A 97 1.95 -5.81 -12.64
CA MET A 97 2.17 -4.38 -12.87
C MET A 97 3.34 -3.82 -12.08
N GLY A 98 3.90 -4.59 -11.16
CA GLY A 98 5.08 -4.19 -10.41
C GLY A 98 4.88 -4.02 -8.90
N ALA A 99 3.72 -4.39 -8.35
CA ALA A 99 3.54 -4.39 -6.90
C ALA A 99 4.55 -5.34 -6.24
N ALA A 100 5.07 -4.95 -5.09
CA ALA A 100 6.13 -5.72 -4.42
C ALA A 100 5.57 -6.92 -3.65
N ASP A 101 4.40 -6.76 -3.05
CA ASP A 101 3.78 -7.81 -2.24
C ASP A 101 2.31 -7.46 -1.98
N PHE A 102 1.64 -8.24 -1.14
CA PHE A 102 0.26 -7.99 -0.76
C PHE A 102 0.00 -8.37 0.70
N ILE A 103 -1.05 -7.78 1.27
CA ILE A 103 -1.58 -8.11 2.60
C ILE A 103 -3.07 -8.34 2.45
N GLN A 104 -3.59 -9.39 3.07
CA GLN A 104 -5.00 -9.74 3.01
C GLN A 104 -5.76 -9.24 4.23
N LYS A 105 -6.96 -8.69 4.03
CA LYS A 105 -7.88 -8.35 5.13
C LYS A 105 -8.54 -9.63 5.65
N PRO A 106 -8.80 -9.77 6.95
CA PRO A 106 -8.53 -8.81 8.02
C PRO A 106 -7.04 -8.72 8.35
N PHE A 107 -6.61 -7.54 8.81
CA PHE A 107 -5.20 -7.29 9.11
C PHE A 107 -4.74 -8.07 10.35
N GLU A 108 -3.57 -8.69 10.26
CA GLU A 108 -2.89 -9.35 11.37
C GLU A 108 -1.53 -8.71 11.56
N MET A 109 -1.19 -8.37 12.80
CA MET A 109 0.01 -7.60 13.13
C MET A 109 1.30 -8.26 12.66
N ASP A 110 1.46 -9.56 12.91
CA ASP A 110 2.66 -10.30 12.50
C ASP A 110 2.83 -10.34 10.97
N VAL A 111 1.74 -10.51 10.24
CA VAL A 111 1.77 -10.51 8.77
C VAL A 111 2.18 -9.14 8.24
N ILE A 112 1.61 -8.08 8.80
CA ILE A 112 1.95 -6.70 8.40
C ILE A 112 3.42 -6.40 8.66
N VAL A 113 3.90 -6.71 9.86
CA VAL A 113 5.30 -6.46 10.25
C VAL A 113 6.25 -7.20 9.33
N ASN A 114 6.01 -8.49 9.12
CA ASN A 114 6.88 -9.33 8.28
C ASN A 114 6.88 -8.89 6.82
N THR A 115 5.72 -8.51 6.28
CA THR A 115 5.61 -8.08 4.89
C THR A 115 6.36 -6.77 4.67
N VAL A 116 6.21 -5.81 5.58
CA VAL A 116 6.91 -4.52 5.48
C VAL A 116 8.42 -4.72 5.55
N GLU A 117 8.91 -5.53 6.50
CA GLU A 117 10.34 -5.82 6.63
C GLU A 117 10.91 -6.48 5.38
N LYS A 118 10.19 -7.47 4.84
CA LYS A 118 10.59 -8.17 3.62
C LYS A 118 10.69 -7.21 2.43
N VAL A 119 9.71 -6.34 2.25
CA VAL A 119 9.67 -5.38 1.14
C VAL A 119 10.80 -4.36 1.27
N MET A 120 11.09 -3.91 2.49
CA MET A 120 12.19 -2.95 2.73
C MET A 120 13.57 -3.56 2.46
N GLU A 121 13.71 -4.87 2.58
CA GLU A 121 14.98 -5.55 2.34
C GLU A 121 15.25 -5.84 0.86
N GLU A 122 14.25 -5.68 0.01
CA GLU A 122 14.39 -5.93 -1.43
C GLU A 122 15.17 -4.84 -2.17
#